data_3a5761fcfd529f4335e988bbcd0e1ce1
#
_entry.id   3a5761fcfd529f4335e988bbcd0e1ce1
#
_cell.length_a   1.000
_cell.length_b   1.000
_cell.length_c   1.000
_cell.angle_alpha   90.00
_cell.angle_beta   90.00
_cell.angle_gamma   90.00
#
_symmetry.space_group_name_H-M   'P 1'
#
loop_
_entity.id
_entity.type
_entity.pdbx_description
1 polymer ?
#
loop_
_entity_poly.entity_id
_entity_poly.type
_entity_poly.pdbx_seq_one_letter_code
_entity_poly.pdbx_strand_id
1 'polypeptide(L)'
;ETKKKVFDIALEFNYQKSKVRDKSLFKMGILQWFSAEQEMQDSYYLLVRQGIEDFCQQHSLGIVRAFQSDEATIKTLQGVDGLICIGKFSAEEVQKFVSLCSNVVFLDMPVLNYDITTLTMDFEHAVYDALDYLTELGHTKIAYLGGKEYVGQQELFIEERKQAFISYMKNHKLDTSWIYEDDFSAASGYQITQELLEQHELPTAIFAASDAIAFGAMRAIQEKGLSIPDDISIIGFNDTEMSAYTTPTLTTISAPAYDMGQHGANLIYAATNLNIETPLKAKIPCKLVKRESCTSLRSK
;
A
#
# COMPACT_ATOMS: atom_id res chain seq x y z
N GLU A 1 19.58 -31.70 -49.43
CA GLU A 1 19.27 -30.66 -50.44
C GLU A 1 18.29 -29.63 -49.89
N THR A 2 17.16 -30.02 -49.33
CA THR A 2 16.10 -29.12 -48.77
C THR A 2 16.60 -28.25 -47.62
N LYS A 3 17.43 -28.83 -46.74
CA LYS A 3 17.97 -28.08 -45.57
C LYS A 3 18.93 -26.96 -45.99
N LYS A 4 19.70 -27.16 -47.08
CA LYS A 4 20.58 -26.13 -47.61
C LYS A 4 19.80 -25.00 -48.27
N LYS A 5 18.77 -25.32 -49.07
CA LYS A 5 17.87 -24.33 -49.68
C LYS A 5 17.14 -23.43 -48.63
N VAL A 6 16.69 -24.03 -47.52
CA VAL A 6 16.06 -23.26 -46.42
C VAL A 6 17.06 -22.34 -45.75
N PHE A 7 18.32 -22.76 -45.59
CA PHE A 7 19.38 -21.91 -45.02
C PHE A 7 19.75 -20.76 -45.97
N ASP A 8 19.85 -21.04 -47.27
CA ASP A 8 20.21 -20.02 -48.27
C ASP A 8 19.08 -18.96 -48.38
N ILE A 9 17.81 -19.34 -48.36
CA ILE A 9 16.66 -18.45 -48.32
C ILE A 9 16.64 -17.63 -47.03
N ALA A 10 16.91 -18.21 -45.87
CA ALA A 10 16.98 -17.53 -44.61
C ALA A 10 18.08 -16.45 -44.59
N LEU A 11 19.21 -16.71 -45.21
CA LEU A 11 20.30 -15.74 -45.40
C LEU A 11 19.91 -14.62 -46.36
N GLU A 12 19.24 -14.92 -47.47
CA GLU A 12 18.80 -13.97 -48.48
C GLU A 12 17.79 -12.95 -47.92
N PHE A 13 16.91 -13.40 -47.04
CA PHE A 13 15.94 -12.54 -46.33
C PHE A 13 16.42 -12.00 -44.98
N ASN A 14 17.72 -12.14 -44.69
CA ASN A 14 18.30 -11.69 -43.43
C ASN A 14 17.56 -12.24 -42.21
N TYR A 15 16.97 -13.45 -42.36
CA TYR A 15 16.24 -14.10 -41.28
C TYR A 15 17.23 -14.62 -40.24
N GLN A 16 17.50 -13.76 -39.27
CA GLN A 16 18.12 -14.24 -38.03
C GLN A 16 17.09 -15.11 -37.34
N LYS A 17 17.36 -16.43 -37.29
CA LYS A 17 16.69 -17.30 -36.34
C LYS A 17 16.80 -16.57 -34.99
N SER A 18 15.71 -15.93 -34.56
CA SER A 18 15.63 -15.50 -33.20
C SER A 18 16.09 -16.72 -32.40
N LYS A 19 17.18 -16.60 -31.65
CA LYS A 19 17.53 -17.64 -30.68
C LYS A 19 16.21 -17.90 -29.99
N VAL A 20 15.60 -19.06 -30.24
CA VAL A 20 14.62 -19.62 -29.34
C VAL A 20 15.47 -19.71 -28.06
N ARG A 21 15.48 -18.68 -27.25
CA ARG A 21 15.77 -18.84 -25.83
C ARG A 21 14.88 -20.03 -25.50
N ASP A 22 15.49 -21.14 -25.09
CA ASP A 22 14.74 -22.07 -24.26
C ASP A 22 13.95 -21.16 -23.36
N LYS A 23 12.61 -21.10 -23.57
CA LYS A 23 11.76 -20.25 -22.77
C LYS A 23 11.73 -20.87 -21.38
N SER A 24 12.85 -20.74 -20.65
CA SER A 24 12.74 -20.76 -19.21
C SER A 24 11.69 -19.70 -18.92
N LEU A 25 10.54 -20.14 -18.46
CA LEU A 25 9.42 -19.27 -18.16
C LEU A 25 9.97 -18.13 -17.29
N PHE A 26 9.80 -16.88 -17.74
CA PHE A 26 10.20 -15.73 -16.93
C PHE A 26 9.63 -15.88 -15.53
N LYS A 27 10.47 -15.80 -14.51
CA LYS A 27 10.10 -16.02 -13.12
C LYS A 27 10.03 -14.68 -12.37
N MET A 28 8.84 -14.30 -11.96
CA MET A 28 8.59 -13.16 -11.08
C MET A 28 8.70 -13.61 -9.62
N GLY A 29 9.65 -13.06 -8.87
CA GLY A 29 9.71 -13.16 -7.41
C GLY A 29 8.78 -12.14 -6.77
N ILE A 30 7.98 -12.57 -5.81
CA ILE A 30 7.13 -11.71 -4.98
C ILE A 30 7.56 -11.93 -3.53
N LEU A 31 8.16 -10.92 -2.93
CA LEU A 31 8.55 -10.92 -1.53
C LEU A 31 7.62 -9.99 -0.75
N GLN A 32 6.91 -10.54 0.22
CA GLN A 32 6.06 -9.78 1.12
C GLN A 32 6.72 -9.59 2.48
N TRP A 33 6.62 -8.39 3.00
CA TRP A 33 7.05 -8.04 4.35
C TRP A 33 6.21 -8.73 5.43
N PHE A 34 4.90 -8.82 5.21
CA PHE A 34 3.96 -9.51 6.10
C PHE A 34 4.09 -11.04 6.04
N SER A 35 3.72 -11.70 7.15
CA SER A 35 3.42 -13.12 7.13
C SER A 35 2.08 -13.39 6.42
N ALA A 36 1.85 -14.64 6.00
CA ALA A 36 0.58 -15.05 5.41
C ALA A 36 -0.63 -14.85 6.37
N GLU A 37 -0.39 -14.92 7.69
CA GLU A 37 -1.43 -14.68 8.70
C GLU A 37 -1.78 -13.19 8.82
N GLN A 38 -0.77 -12.32 8.78
CA GLN A 38 -0.99 -10.86 8.82
C GLN A 38 -1.72 -10.36 7.57
N GLU A 39 -1.45 -10.95 6.39
CA GLU A 39 -2.16 -10.62 5.15
C GLU A 39 -3.67 -10.87 5.27
N MET A 40 -4.08 -11.86 6.04
CA MET A 40 -5.52 -12.16 6.26
C MET A 40 -6.22 -11.10 7.12
N GLN A 41 -5.49 -10.33 7.91
CA GLN A 41 -6.05 -9.29 8.78
C GLN A 41 -6.20 -7.94 8.08
N ASP A 42 -5.36 -7.67 7.07
CA ASP A 42 -5.45 -6.47 6.22
C ASP A 42 -5.43 -6.86 4.73
N SER A 43 -6.55 -6.64 4.06
CA SER A 43 -6.71 -6.96 2.63
C SER A 43 -5.90 -6.07 1.69
N TYR A 44 -5.30 -4.99 2.15
CA TYR A 44 -4.54 -4.06 1.30
C TYR A 44 -3.39 -4.77 0.57
N TYR A 45 -2.50 -5.44 1.31
CA TYR A 45 -1.38 -6.16 0.70
C TYR A 45 -1.79 -7.41 -0.08
N LEU A 46 -2.92 -8.03 0.30
CA LEU A 46 -3.54 -9.09 -0.50
C LEU A 46 -3.92 -8.58 -1.89
N LEU A 47 -4.54 -7.41 -1.99
CA LEU A 47 -4.92 -6.80 -3.28
C LEU A 47 -3.69 -6.41 -4.10
N VAL A 48 -2.64 -5.85 -3.50
CA VAL A 48 -1.37 -5.58 -4.21
C VAL A 48 -0.81 -6.87 -4.82
N ARG A 49 -0.73 -7.95 -4.05
CA ARG A 49 -0.24 -9.24 -4.52
C ARG A 49 -1.13 -9.81 -5.62
N GLN A 50 -2.45 -9.76 -5.47
CA GLN A 50 -3.39 -10.23 -6.48
C GLN A 50 -3.19 -9.51 -7.81
N GLY A 51 -3.00 -8.18 -7.79
CA GLY A 51 -2.70 -7.42 -9.00
C GLY A 51 -1.44 -7.91 -9.72
N ILE A 52 -0.37 -8.24 -8.98
CA ILE A 52 0.86 -8.81 -9.54
C ILE A 52 0.59 -10.19 -10.14
N GLU A 53 -0.12 -11.06 -9.43
CA GLU A 53 -0.39 -12.43 -9.84
C GLU A 53 -1.25 -12.49 -11.10
N ASP A 54 -2.28 -11.66 -11.17
CA ASP A 54 -3.16 -11.56 -12.33
C ASP A 54 -2.39 -11.05 -13.58
N PHE A 55 -1.49 -10.06 -13.38
CA PHE A 55 -0.59 -9.63 -14.45
C PHE A 55 0.31 -10.78 -14.93
N CYS A 56 0.91 -11.50 -14.00
CA CYS A 56 1.77 -12.65 -14.34
C CYS A 56 1.00 -13.75 -15.08
N GLN A 57 -0.23 -14.04 -14.66
CA GLN A 57 -1.10 -15.02 -15.33
C GLN A 57 -1.42 -14.59 -16.76
N GLN A 58 -1.82 -13.32 -16.97
CA GLN A 58 -2.14 -12.78 -18.29
C GLN A 58 -0.96 -12.82 -19.26
N HIS A 59 0.26 -12.69 -18.75
CA HIS A 59 1.49 -12.69 -19.55
C HIS A 59 2.22 -14.04 -19.55
N SER A 60 1.63 -15.09 -18.96
CA SER A 60 2.21 -16.44 -18.86
C SER A 60 3.60 -16.43 -18.17
N LEU A 61 3.75 -15.66 -17.10
CA LEU A 61 4.97 -15.60 -16.29
C LEU A 61 4.88 -16.59 -15.13
N GLY A 62 6.03 -17.18 -14.74
CA GLY A 62 6.12 -18.01 -13.53
C GLY A 62 6.18 -17.12 -12.28
N ILE A 63 5.65 -17.61 -11.16
CA ILE A 63 5.63 -16.87 -9.89
C ILE A 63 6.37 -17.67 -8.82
N VAL A 64 7.24 -17.01 -8.07
CA VAL A 64 7.85 -17.51 -6.83
C VAL A 64 7.45 -16.58 -5.69
N ARG A 65 6.68 -17.09 -4.73
CA ARG A 65 6.21 -16.32 -3.57
C ARG A 65 7.10 -16.54 -2.36
N ALA A 66 7.32 -15.49 -1.61
CA ALA A 66 8.07 -15.51 -0.37
C ALA A 66 7.42 -14.55 0.63
N PHE A 67 7.30 -14.98 1.88
CA PHE A 67 6.78 -14.18 2.98
C PHE A 67 7.89 -14.00 4.00
N GLN A 68 8.06 -12.76 4.45
CA GLN A 68 9.15 -12.35 5.34
C GLN A 68 10.56 -12.53 4.73
N SER A 69 11.54 -11.84 5.28
CA SER A 69 12.88 -11.75 4.70
C SER A 69 13.91 -12.64 5.39
N ASP A 70 13.50 -13.80 5.92
CA ASP A 70 14.43 -14.74 6.50
C ASP A 70 15.34 -15.42 5.45
N GLU A 71 16.46 -16.01 5.91
CA GLU A 71 17.45 -16.60 4.99
C GLU A 71 16.90 -17.75 4.15
N ALA A 72 15.98 -18.54 4.70
CA ALA A 72 15.38 -19.67 3.98
C ALA A 72 14.47 -19.18 2.87
N THR A 73 13.67 -18.17 3.17
CA THR A 73 12.76 -17.50 2.23
C THR A 73 13.52 -16.83 1.11
N ILE A 74 14.60 -16.09 1.40
CA ILE A 74 15.44 -15.43 0.39
C ILE A 74 16.08 -16.44 -0.56
N LYS A 75 16.48 -17.62 -0.08
CA LYS A 75 17.02 -18.70 -0.93
C LYS A 75 16.03 -19.17 -1.99
N THR A 76 14.72 -19.13 -1.71
CA THR A 76 13.70 -19.54 -2.69
C THR A 76 13.59 -18.57 -3.86
N LEU A 77 14.00 -17.31 -3.66
CA LEU A 77 13.98 -16.25 -4.67
C LEU A 77 15.24 -16.24 -5.55
N GLN A 78 16.19 -17.13 -5.32
CA GLN A 78 17.39 -17.21 -6.17
C GLN A 78 17.03 -17.61 -7.62
N GLY A 79 17.56 -16.87 -8.59
CA GLY A 79 17.35 -17.13 -9.99
C GLY A 79 15.99 -16.69 -10.54
N VAL A 80 15.28 -15.79 -9.85
CA VAL A 80 14.16 -15.05 -10.44
C VAL A 80 14.69 -13.99 -11.42
N ASP A 81 13.92 -13.70 -12.46
CA ASP A 81 14.30 -12.73 -13.50
C ASP A 81 13.92 -11.29 -13.10
N GLY A 82 12.98 -11.14 -12.18
CA GLY A 82 12.58 -9.88 -11.56
C GLY A 82 12.01 -10.11 -10.17
N LEU A 83 12.20 -9.14 -9.27
CA LEU A 83 11.78 -9.21 -7.89
C LEU A 83 10.90 -8.01 -7.51
N ILE A 84 9.71 -8.29 -7.00
CA ILE A 84 8.82 -7.27 -6.42
C ILE A 84 8.82 -7.44 -4.90
N CYS A 85 9.22 -6.38 -4.20
CA CYS A 85 9.23 -6.31 -2.74
C CYS A 85 8.01 -5.46 -2.29
N ILE A 86 7.09 -6.05 -1.54
CA ILE A 86 5.85 -5.43 -1.09
C ILE A 86 5.94 -5.14 0.41
N GLY A 87 5.75 -3.89 0.79
CA GLY A 87 5.76 -3.44 2.19
C GLY A 87 7.05 -2.74 2.60
N LYS A 88 7.41 -2.85 3.87
CA LYS A 88 8.47 -2.05 4.50
C LYS A 88 9.69 -2.91 4.83
N PHE A 89 10.87 -2.45 4.44
CA PHE A 89 12.13 -3.18 4.63
C PHE A 89 13.21 -2.26 5.17
N SER A 90 14.11 -2.80 5.98
CA SER A 90 15.29 -2.08 6.46
C SER A 90 16.30 -1.82 5.33
N ALA A 91 17.22 -0.90 5.55
CA ALA A 91 18.29 -0.61 4.57
C ALA A 91 19.15 -1.85 4.26
N GLU A 92 19.41 -2.71 5.25
CA GLU A 92 20.14 -3.96 5.06
C GLU A 92 19.40 -4.95 4.17
N GLU A 93 18.07 -5.08 4.37
CA GLU A 93 17.22 -5.93 3.55
C GLU A 93 17.16 -5.43 2.11
N VAL A 94 16.98 -4.12 1.91
CA VAL A 94 17.02 -3.49 0.57
C VAL A 94 18.33 -3.84 -0.14
N GLN A 95 19.48 -3.71 0.54
CA GLN A 95 20.78 -4.04 -0.04
C GLN A 95 20.89 -5.52 -0.44
N LYS A 96 20.36 -6.43 0.38
CA LYS A 96 20.30 -7.87 0.07
C LYS A 96 19.47 -8.14 -1.18
N PHE A 97 18.28 -7.53 -1.30
CA PHE A 97 17.38 -7.77 -2.44
C PHE A 97 17.97 -7.23 -3.75
N VAL A 98 18.60 -6.05 -3.71
CA VAL A 98 19.29 -5.48 -4.88
C VAL A 98 20.46 -6.35 -5.32
N SER A 99 21.17 -6.98 -4.37
CA SER A 99 22.26 -7.92 -4.68
C SER A 99 21.73 -9.26 -5.21
N LEU A 100 20.49 -9.64 -4.89
CA LEU A 100 19.87 -10.90 -5.30
C LEU A 100 19.38 -10.86 -6.74
N CYS A 101 18.80 -9.74 -7.18
CA CYS A 101 18.19 -9.58 -8.49
C CYS A 101 18.51 -8.18 -9.04
N SER A 102 18.87 -8.09 -10.32
CA SER A 102 19.13 -6.80 -10.98
C SER A 102 17.87 -5.99 -11.26
N ASN A 103 16.73 -6.65 -11.43
CA ASN A 103 15.44 -6.03 -11.72
C ASN A 103 14.56 -6.09 -10.47
N VAL A 104 14.67 -5.06 -9.60
CA VAL A 104 13.90 -4.97 -8.35
C VAL A 104 12.96 -3.78 -8.38
N VAL A 105 11.73 -4.00 -7.93
CA VAL A 105 10.73 -2.93 -7.72
C VAL A 105 10.23 -3.02 -6.28
N PHE A 106 10.18 -1.88 -5.59
CA PHE A 106 9.57 -1.77 -4.27
C PHE A 106 8.17 -1.14 -4.39
N LEU A 107 7.20 -1.77 -3.76
CA LEU A 107 5.82 -1.30 -3.66
C LEU A 107 5.51 -0.92 -2.21
N ASP A 108 4.88 0.24 -2.05
CA ASP A 108 4.45 0.79 -0.76
C ASP A 108 5.59 1.21 0.17
N MET A 109 6.78 1.41 -0.38
CA MET A 109 7.94 1.94 0.37
C MET A 109 8.80 2.82 -0.54
N PRO A 110 9.14 4.07 -0.16
CA PRO A 110 10.10 4.88 -0.86
C PRO A 110 11.53 4.39 -0.54
N VAL A 111 12.32 4.08 -1.58
CA VAL A 111 13.75 3.76 -1.44
C VAL A 111 14.55 4.93 -2.01
N LEU A 112 15.04 5.80 -1.13
CA LEU A 112 15.65 7.06 -1.56
C LEU A 112 17.12 6.93 -1.94
N ASN A 113 17.88 6.04 -1.27
CA ASN A 113 19.33 5.93 -1.36
C ASN A 113 19.82 5.04 -2.50
N TYR A 114 18.93 4.53 -3.34
CA TYR A 114 19.24 3.67 -4.46
C TYR A 114 18.52 4.12 -5.73
N ASP A 115 19.18 3.91 -6.87
CA ASP A 115 18.56 4.08 -8.18
C ASP A 115 17.70 2.84 -8.51
N ILE A 116 16.56 2.73 -7.85
CA ILE A 116 15.63 1.60 -7.94
C ILE A 116 14.23 2.13 -8.17
N THR A 117 13.44 1.37 -8.92
CA THR A 117 12.02 1.69 -9.13
C THR A 117 11.22 1.49 -7.86
N THR A 118 10.47 2.53 -7.48
CA THR A 118 9.55 2.49 -6.34
C THR A 118 8.18 3.06 -6.72
N LEU A 119 7.13 2.40 -6.27
CA LEU A 119 5.75 2.89 -6.34
C LEU A 119 5.19 3.00 -4.94
N THR A 120 4.66 4.16 -4.58
CA THR A 120 3.96 4.40 -3.32
C THR A 120 2.60 5.03 -3.61
N MET A 121 1.69 5.01 -2.65
CA MET A 121 0.51 5.86 -2.72
C MET A 121 0.91 7.32 -2.48
N ASP A 122 0.15 8.26 -3.03
CA ASP A 122 0.31 9.68 -2.71
C ASP A 122 -0.41 9.98 -1.40
N PHE A 123 0.18 9.49 -0.30
CA PHE A 123 -0.40 9.61 1.04
C PHE A 123 -0.60 11.06 1.48
N GLU A 124 0.32 11.95 1.09
CA GLU A 124 0.23 13.36 1.49
C GLU A 124 -1.01 14.03 0.93
N HIS A 125 -1.23 13.95 -0.40
CA HIS A 125 -2.44 14.52 -1.01
C HIS A 125 -3.71 13.82 -0.51
N ALA A 126 -3.68 12.50 -0.34
CA ALA A 126 -4.82 11.74 0.15
C ALA A 126 -5.27 12.18 1.55
N VAL A 127 -4.31 12.38 2.46
CA VAL A 127 -4.61 12.89 3.82
C VAL A 127 -5.10 14.33 3.76
N TYR A 128 -4.51 15.17 2.91
CA TYR A 128 -4.95 16.55 2.73
C TYR A 128 -6.39 16.61 2.22
N ASP A 129 -6.74 15.82 1.19
CA ASP A 129 -8.11 15.73 0.68
C ASP A 129 -9.13 15.33 1.77
N ALA A 130 -8.76 14.37 2.63
CA ALA A 130 -9.60 13.96 3.74
C ALA A 130 -9.77 15.06 4.80
N LEU A 131 -8.69 15.77 5.14
CA LEU A 131 -8.72 16.84 6.15
C LEU A 131 -9.37 18.11 5.61
N ASP A 132 -9.19 18.44 4.34
CA ASP A 132 -9.91 19.53 3.66
C ASP A 132 -11.41 19.26 3.71
N TYR A 133 -11.84 18.04 3.42
CA TYR A 133 -13.25 17.68 3.51
C TYR A 133 -13.81 17.82 4.93
N LEU A 134 -13.07 17.39 5.97
CA LEU A 134 -13.50 17.58 7.36
C LEU A 134 -13.55 19.05 7.77
N THR A 135 -12.58 19.84 7.35
CA THR A 135 -12.54 21.29 7.67
C THR A 135 -13.60 22.07 6.90
N GLU A 136 -13.93 21.71 5.67
CA GLU A 136 -15.09 22.24 4.90
C GLU A 136 -16.42 21.94 5.62
N LEU A 137 -16.53 20.80 6.31
CA LEU A 137 -17.67 20.45 7.15
C LEU A 137 -17.69 21.18 8.51
N GLY A 138 -16.65 21.99 8.79
CA GLY A 138 -16.53 22.82 9.99
C GLY A 138 -15.78 22.15 11.16
N HIS A 139 -15.21 20.97 10.97
CA HIS A 139 -14.43 20.29 12.01
C HIS A 139 -13.05 20.92 12.19
N THR A 140 -12.72 21.28 13.41
CA THR A 140 -11.39 21.81 13.80
C THR A 140 -10.71 20.99 14.89
N LYS A 141 -11.48 20.15 15.59
CA LYS A 141 -11.00 19.18 16.59
C LYS A 141 -11.02 17.80 15.95
N ILE A 142 -9.91 17.46 15.33
CA ILE A 142 -9.76 16.24 14.54
C ILE A 142 -8.70 15.36 15.20
N ALA A 143 -9.06 14.11 15.53
CA ALA A 143 -8.10 13.12 16.03
C ALA A 143 -7.53 12.28 14.88
N TYR A 144 -6.27 11.88 15.03
CA TYR A 144 -5.61 10.86 14.23
C TYR A 144 -5.57 9.53 14.97
N LEU A 145 -6.07 8.48 14.35
CA LEU A 145 -5.90 7.11 14.82
C LEU A 145 -5.04 6.35 13.81
N GLY A 146 -3.91 5.82 14.24
CA GLY A 146 -2.96 5.16 13.35
C GLY A 146 -2.31 3.92 13.94
N GLY A 147 -1.47 3.30 13.13
CA GLY A 147 -0.65 2.16 13.53
C GLY A 147 0.83 2.48 13.45
N LYS A 148 1.62 1.73 14.20
CA LYS A 148 3.08 1.74 14.15
C LYS A 148 3.56 0.55 13.34
N GLU A 149 4.46 0.81 12.42
CA GLU A 149 5.12 -0.21 11.60
C GLU A 149 6.60 -0.28 11.98
N TYR A 150 7.16 -1.48 11.96
CA TYR A 150 8.55 -1.71 12.33
C TYR A 150 9.26 -2.50 11.23
N VAL A 151 10.51 -2.16 10.97
CA VAL A 151 11.37 -2.82 9.97
C VAL A 151 12.61 -3.42 10.64
N GLY A 152 13.19 -4.44 10.03
CA GLY A 152 14.42 -5.07 10.51
C GLY A 152 14.35 -5.49 11.98
N GLN A 153 15.29 -5.00 12.81
CA GLN A 153 15.37 -5.29 14.25
C GLN A 153 14.52 -4.34 15.10
N GLN A 154 13.25 -4.16 14.75
CA GLN A 154 12.29 -3.27 15.45
C GLN A 154 12.61 -1.77 15.31
N GLU A 155 13.20 -1.35 14.20
CA GLU A 155 13.30 0.06 13.87
C GLU A 155 11.91 0.58 13.47
N LEU A 156 11.48 1.70 14.10
CA LEU A 156 10.18 2.31 13.80
C LEU A 156 10.20 2.92 12.40
N PHE A 157 9.31 2.48 11.53
CA PHE A 157 9.11 3.09 10.23
C PHE A 157 8.32 4.38 10.35
N ILE A 158 8.73 5.41 9.62
CA ILE A 158 8.02 6.71 9.62
C ILE A 158 6.80 6.60 8.74
N GLU A 159 5.62 6.60 9.36
CA GLU A 159 4.33 6.48 8.69
C GLU A 159 3.95 7.81 8.01
N GLU A 160 3.81 7.79 6.66
CA GLU A 160 3.62 8.99 5.85
C GLU A 160 2.27 9.69 6.10
N ARG A 161 1.19 8.95 6.38
CA ARG A 161 -0.14 9.52 6.68
C ARG A 161 -0.13 10.34 7.97
N LYS A 162 0.59 9.86 9.00
CA LYS A 162 0.79 10.61 10.25
C LYS A 162 1.56 11.89 10.01
N GLN A 163 2.65 11.82 9.22
CA GLN A 163 3.44 13.02 8.91
C GLN A 163 2.61 14.05 8.14
N ALA A 164 1.82 13.60 7.16
CA ALA A 164 0.91 14.44 6.40
C ALA A 164 -0.16 15.06 7.30
N PHE A 165 -0.77 14.27 8.19
CA PHE A 165 -1.73 14.78 9.19
C PHE A 165 -1.13 15.91 10.06
N ILE A 166 0.03 15.64 10.66
CA ILE A 166 0.71 16.64 11.52
C ILE A 166 1.06 17.91 10.73
N SER A 167 1.55 17.75 9.49
CA SER A 167 1.90 18.86 8.62
C SER A 167 0.68 19.71 8.26
N TYR A 168 -0.43 19.06 7.88
CA TYR A 168 -1.70 19.74 7.59
C TYR A 168 -2.21 20.53 8.79
N MET A 169 -2.33 19.87 9.96
CA MET A 169 -2.84 20.49 11.18
C MET A 169 -2.01 21.72 11.60
N LYS A 170 -0.68 21.62 11.54
CA LYS A 170 0.22 22.74 11.81
C LYS A 170 0.05 23.90 10.83
N ASN A 171 -0.04 23.61 9.52
CA ASN A 171 -0.20 24.61 8.48
C ASN A 171 -1.53 25.37 8.64
N HIS A 172 -2.58 24.71 9.11
CA HIS A 172 -3.90 25.28 9.36
C HIS A 172 -4.07 25.82 10.80
N LYS A 173 -3.01 25.76 11.63
CA LYS A 173 -3.01 26.18 13.06
C LYS A 173 -4.06 25.43 13.89
N LEU A 174 -4.28 24.16 13.58
CA LEU A 174 -5.15 23.26 14.32
C LEU A 174 -4.34 22.48 15.37
N ASP A 175 -5.05 21.94 16.37
CA ASP A 175 -4.43 21.18 17.46
C ASP A 175 -3.89 19.82 16.96
N THR A 176 -2.68 19.47 17.37
CA THR A 176 -1.99 18.20 17.04
C THR A 176 -1.85 17.26 18.23
N SER A 177 -2.51 17.53 19.35
CA SER A 177 -2.39 16.71 20.56
C SER A 177 -3.14 15.38 20.50
N TRP A 178 -4.07 15.24 19.57
CA TRP A 178 -5.01 14.11 19.46
C TRP A 178 -4.49 13.05 18.49
N ILE A 179 -3.36 12.41 18.83
CA ILE A 179 -2.72 11.37 18.05
C ILE A 179 -2.61 10.12 18.90
N TYR A 180 -3.29 9.06 18.46
CA TYR A 180 -3.32 7.75 19.12
C TYR A 180 -2.84 6.69 18.15
N GLU A 181 -1.93 5.84 18.59
CA GLU A 181 -1.31 4.82 17.73
C GLU A 181 -1.03 3.52 18.49
N ASP A 182 -1.35 2.41 17.83
CA ASP A 182 -0.95 1.08 18.29
C ASP A 182 -0.57 0.23 17.07
N ASP A 183 -1.33 -0.77 16.65
CA ASP A 183 -1.17 -1.46 15.37
C ASP A 183 -2.29 -1.11 14.37
N PHE A 184 -2.24 -1.68 13.15
CA PHE A 184 -3.24 -1.41 12.10
C PHE A 184 -4.49 -2.31 12.18
N SER A 185 -4.72 -3.03 13.29
CA SER A 185 -5.87 -3.91 13.45
C SER A 185 -7.14 -3.17 13.90
N ALA A 186 -8.30 -3.80 13.66
CA ALA A 186 -9.56 -3.31 14.20
C ALA A 186 -9.62 -3.39 15.73
N ALA A 187 -8.93 -4.36 16.34
CA ALA A 187 -8.83 -4.48 17.79
C ALA A 187 -8.08 -3.30 18.40
N SER A 188 -6.96 -2.91 17.80
CA SER A 188 -6.21 -1.72 18.16
C SER A 188 -7.05 -0.45 17.98
N GLY A 189 -7.72 -0.29 16.83
CA GLY A 189 -8.61 0.85 16.58
C GLY A 189 -9.70 0.98 17.65
N TYR A 190 -10.27 -0.13 18.11
CA TYR A 190 -11.22 -0.15 19.20
C TYR A 190 -10.59 0.33 20.52
N GLN A 191 -9.44 -0.22 20.89
CA GLN A 191 -8.78 0.07 22.16
C GLN A 191 -8.32 1.54 22.24
N ILE A 192 -7.61 2.04 21.23
CA ILE A 192 -7.13 3.44 21.23
C ILE A 192 -8.29 4.44 21.16
N THR A 193 -9.43 4.06 20.58
CA THR A 193 -10.63 4.89 20.61
C THR A 193 -11.29 4.89 22.00
N GLN A 194 -11.29 3.79 22.72
CA GLN A 194 -11.74 3.78 24.12
C GLN A 194 -10.90 4.75 24.96
N GLU A 195 -9.58 4.76 24.82
CA GLU A 195 -8.69 5.70 25.50
C GLU A 195 -8.99 7.16 25.12
N LEU A 196 -9.27 7.42 23.83
CA LEU A 196 -9.69 8.73 23.34
C LEU A 196 -11.01 9.19 24.00
N LEU A 197 -11.99 8.28 24.11
CA LEU A 197 -13.32 8.56 24.68
C LEU A 197 -13.34 8.72 26.21
N GLU A 198 -12.24 8.47 26.89
CA GLU A 198 -12.02 8.74 28.32
C GLU A 198 -11.55 10.19 28.58
N GLN A 199 -11.20 10.93 27.51
CA GLN A 199 -10.73 12.32 27.65
C GLN A 199 -11.86 13.24 28.08
N HIS A 200 -11.52 14.32 28.76
CA HIS A 200 -12.50 15.32 29.22
C HIS A 200 -13.18 16.05 28.07
N GLU A 201 -12.45 16.25 26.98
CA GLU A 201 -12.93 16.85 25.75
C GLU A 201 -12.80 15.84 24.60
N LEU A 202 -13.79 15.76 23.72
CA LEU A 202 -13.81 14.82 22.60
C LEU A 202 -13.57 15.54 21.27
N PRO A 203 -12.91 14.88 20.30
CA PRO A 203 -12.85 15.40 18.94
C PRO A 203 -14.24 15.37 18.31
N THR A 204 -14.45 16.20 17.31
CA THR A 204 -15.68 16.21 16.51
C THR A 204 -15.52 15.36 15.25
N ALA A 205 -14.29 15.02 14.89
CA ALA A 205 -13.99 14.13 13.78
C ALA A 205 -12.73 13.27 14.06
N ILE A 206 -12.66 12.13 13.40
CA ILE A 206 -11.53 11.21 13.44
C ILE A 206 -11.08 10.93 12.02
N PHE A 207 -9.77 11.03 11.77
CA PHE A 207 -9.11 10.46 10.62
C PHE A 207 -8.37 9.19 11.06
N ALA A 208 -8.83 8.03 10.58
CA ALA A 208 -8.24 6.73 10.84
C ALA A 208 -7.33 6.32 9.66
N ALA A 209 -6.08 5.92 9.95
CA ALA A 209 -5.08 5.59 8.94
C ALA A 209 -5.36 4.28 8.18
N SER A 210 -6.37 3.51 8.59
CA SER A 210 -6.93 2.39 7.80
C SER A 210 -8.41 2.19 8.11
N ASP A 211 -9.11 1.51 7.21
CA ASP A 211 -10.51 1.12 7.43
C ASP A 211 -10.65 0.14 8.60
N ALA A 212 -9.66 -0.74 8.80
CA ALA A 212 -9.65 -1.66 9.93
C ALA A 212 -9.67 -0.89 11.26
N ILE A 213 -8.78 0.11 11.43
CA ILE A 213 -8.78 1.01 12.59
C ILE A 213 -10.13 1.73 12.69
N ALA A 214 -10.67 2.26 11.57
CA ALA A 214 -11.96 2.95 11.56
C ALA A 214 -13.10 2.04 12.03
N PHE A 215 -13.15 0.77 11.65
CA PHE A 215 -14.18 -0.17 12.10
C PHE A 215 -14.12 -0.40 13.61
N GLY A 216 -12.91 -0.54 14.16
CA GLY A 216 -12.73 -0.62 15.60
C GLY A 216 -13.19 0.64 16.32
N ALA A 217 -12.84 1.81 15.78
CA ALA A 217 -13.26 3.11 16.31
C ALA A 217 -14.79 3.28 16.28
N MET A 218 -15.43 2.95 15.16
CA MET A 218 -16.89 3.01 15.02
C MET A 218 -17.59 2.18 16.09
N ARG A 219 -17.10 0.98 16.34
CA ARG A 219 -17.64 0.11 17.39
C ARG A 219 -17.48 0.74 18.77
N ALA A 220 -16.31 1.25 19.14
CA ALA A 220 -16.07 1.88 20.44
C ALA A 220 -16.96 3.11 20.67
N ILE A 221 -17.13 3.96 19.64
CA ILE A 221 -18.01 5.13 19.67
C ILE A 221 -19.46 4.73 19.93
N GLN A 222 -19.98 3.71 19.19
CA GLN A 222 -21.35 3.23 19.33
C GLN A 222 -21.58 2.56 20.69
N GLU A 223 -20.64 1.77 21.21
CA GLU A 223 -20.74 1.16 22.55
C GLU A 223 -20.72 2.22 23.69
N LYS A 224 -20.07 3.38 23.47
CA LYS A 224 -20.13 4.52 24.39
C LYS A 224 -21.48 5.27 24.33
N GLY A 225 -22.36 4.91 23.40
CA GLY A 225 -23.66 5.55 23.19
C GLY A 225 -23.60 6.83 22.35
N LEU A 226 -22.48 7.09 21.67
CA LEU A 226 -22.32 8.22 20.75
C LEU A 226 -22.72 7.82 19.32
N SER A 227 -23.21 8.79 18.58
CA SER A 227 -23.69 8.61 17.21
C SER A 227 -22.64 9.01 16.18
N ILE A 228 -22.51 8.21 15.13
CA ILE A 228 -21.75 8.53 13.92
C ILE A 228 -22.78 8.79 12.81
N PRO A 229 -22.73 9.93 12.14
CA PRO A 229 -21.73 11.01 12.24
C PRO A 229 -22.10 12.16 13.20
N ASP A 230 -23.25 12.13 13.88
CA ASP A 230 -23.83 13.31 14.57
C ASP A 230 -23.00 13.81 15.76
N ASP A 231 -22.36 12.92 16.52
CA ASP A 231 -21.45 13.30 17.62
C ASP A 231 -19.99 13.33 17.15
N ILE A 232 -19.57 12.33 16.35
CA ILE A 232 -18.20 12.20 15.83
C ILE A 232 -18.26 11.73 14.38
N SER A 233 -17.75 12.55 13.46
CA SER A 233 -17.50 12.14 12.07
C SER A 233 -16.26 11.25 11.97
N ILE A 234 -16.23 10.29 11.03
CA ILE A 234 -15.06 9.41 10.85
C ILE A 234 -14.73 9.21 9.37
N ILE A 235 -13.43 9.28 9.05
CA ILE A 235 -12.87 8.94 7.73
C ILE A 235 -11.86 7.80 7.92
N GLY A 236 -11.94 6.77 7.06
CA GLY A 236 -10.99 5.67 6.97
C GLY A 236 -9.97 5.85 5.83
N PHE A 237 -9.24 4.77 5.56
CA PHE A 237 -8.25 4.70 4.48
C PHE A 237 -8.16 3.26 3.95
N ASN A 238 -8.09 3.06 2.67
CA ASN A 238 -7.98 1.90 1.80
C ASN A 238 -9.22 1.61 0.95
N ASP A 239 -10.43 2.01 1.39
CA ASP A 239 -11.72 1.71 0.74
C ASP A 239 -11.95 0.20 0.58
N THR A 240 -11.78 -0.52 1.68
CA THR A 240 -12.06 -1.95 1.72
C THR A 240 -13.55 -2.21 1.47
N GLU A 241 -13.90 -3.38 0.95
CA GLU A 241 -15.28 -3.74 0.62
C GLU A 241 -16.25 -3.51 1.80
N MET A 242 -15.81 -3.81 3.01
CA MET A 242 -16.60 -3.63 4.24
C MET A 242 -16.99 -2.19 4.51
N SER A 243 -16.26 -1.20 4.01
CA SER A 243 -16.55 0.23 4.19
C SER A 243 -17.92 0.63 3.63
N ALA A 244 -18.40 -0.07 2.60
CA ALA A 244 -19.71 0.12 2.01
C ALA A 244 -20.85 -0.59 2.79
N TYR A 245 -20.55 -1.45 3.77
CA TYR A 245 -21.52 -2.27 4.49
C TYR A 245 -21.57 -1.99 6.00
N THR A 246 -20.78 -1.05 6.50
CA THR A 246 -20.88 -0.58 7.88
C THR A 246 -22.17 0.26 8.07
N THR A 247 -22.54 0.51 9.34
CA THR A 247 -23.65 1.40 9.70
C THR A 247 -23.17 2.45 10.69
N PRO A 248 -23.08 3.74 10.25
CA PRO A 248 -23.23 4.24 8.87
C PRO A 248 -22.15 3.72 7.93
N THR A 249 -22.36 3.82 6.60
CA THR A 249 -21.34 3.48 5.62
C THR A 249 -20.14 4.42 5.73
N LEU A 250 -18.92 3.86 5.66
CA LEU A 250 -17.69 4.58 5.99
C LEU A 250 -17.20 5.45 4.81
N THR A 251 -17.09 6.76 5.02
CA THR A 251 -16.31 7.67 4.18
C THR A 251 -14.83 7.30 4.33
N THR A 252 -14.12 7.13 3.22
CA THR A 252 -12.73 6.63 3.25
C THR A 252 -11.93 7.12 2.05
N ILE A 253 -10.62 6.97 2.11
CA ILE A 253 -9.73 7.17 0.96
C ILE A 253 -9.59 5.85 0.21
N SER A 254 -9.96 5.82 -1.05
CA SER A 254 -9.72 4.69 -1.94
C SER A 254 -8.26 4.70 -2.42
N ALA A 255 -7.51 3.69 -1.97
CA ALA A 255 -6.13 3.44 -2.37
C ALA A 255 -6.12 2.28 -3.39
N PRO A 256 -5.69 2.52 -4.65
CA PRO A 256 -5.78 1.52 -5.72
C PRO A 256 -4.68 0.45 -5.59
N ALA A 257 -4.76 -0.36 -4.53
CA ALA A 257 -3.78 -1.39 -4.16
C ALA A 257 -3.58 -2.44 -5.26
N TYR A 258 -4.68 -2.92 -5.87
CA TYR A 258 -4.62 -3.86 -6.98
C TYR A 258 -3.86 -3.28 -8.19
N ASP A 259 -4.16 -2.03 -8.57
CA ASP A 259 -3.49 -1.36 -9.69
C ASP A 259 -2.01 -1.12 -9.40
N MET A 260 -1.63 -0.81 -8.14
CA MET A 260 -0.23 -0.74 -7.73
C MET A 260 0.50 -2.05 -8.03
N GLY A 261 -0.10 -3.19 -7.71
CA GLY A 261 0.44 -4.50 -8.01
C GLY A 261 0.65 -4.73 -9.51
N GLN A 262 -0.36 -4.40 -10.32
CA GLN A 262 -0.27 -4.50 -11.78
C GLN A 262 0.83 -3.59 -12.36
N HIS A 263 0.91 -2.34 -11.90
CA HIS A 263 1.97 -1.41 -12.32
C HIS A 263 3.35 -1.93 -11.96
N GLY A 264 3.55 -2.45 -10.74
CA GLY A 264 4.82 -3.02 -10.32
C GLY A 264 5.28 -4.18 -11.20
N ALA A 265 4.37 -5.11 -11.50
CA ALA A 265 4.65 -6.24 -12.39
C ALA A 265 4.96 -5.80 -13.82
N ASN A 266 4.21 -4.81 -14.33
CA ASN A 266 4.45 -4.26 -15.67
C ASN A 266 5.81 -3.57 -15.77
N LEU A 267 6.25 -2.85 -14.74
CA LEU A 267 7.57 -2.19 -14.73
C LEU A 267 8.72 -3.20 -14.76
N ILE A 268 8.63 -4.28 -14.00
CA ILE A 268 9.60 -5.40 -14.10
C ILE A 268 9.59 -6.01 -15.50
N TYR A 269 8.40 -6.28 -16.03
CA TYR A 269 8.25 -6.85 -17.38
C TYR A 269 8.85 -5.94 -18.46
N ALA A 270 8.61 -4.63 -18.37
CA ALA A 270 9.13 -3.63 -19.29
C ALA A 270 10.68 -3.53 -19.18
N ALA A 271 11.23 -3.51 -17.98
CA ALA A 271 12.67 -3.46 -17.77
C ALA A 271 13.37 -4.65 -18.43
N THR A 272 12.80 -5.85 -18.29
CA THR A 272 13.42 -7.07 -18.78
C THR A 272 13.19 -7.35 -20.27
N ASN A 273 11.98 -7.05 -20.78
CA ASN A 273 11.62 -7.42 -22.16
C ASN A 273 11.77 -6.27 -23.17
N LEU A 274 11.70 -5.02 -22.70
CA LEU A 274 11.79 -3.82 -23.53
C LEU A 274 13.10 -3.05 -23.32
N ASN A 275 13.98 -3.54 -22.47
CA ASN A 275 15.25 -2.89 -22.09
C ASN A 275 15.05 -1.44 -21.58
N ILE A 276 14.00 -1.20 -20.80
CA ILE A 276 13.77 0.08 -20.13
C ILE A 276 14.42 0.01 -18.75
N GLU A 277 15.66 0.44 -18.66
CA GLU A 277 16.50 0.30 -17.46
C GLU A 277 16.42 1.50 -16.51
N THR A 278 15.87 2.64 -16.97
CA THR A 278 15.79 3.85 -16.14
C THR A 278 14.83 3.65 -14.97
N PRO A 279 15.31 3.79 -13.73
CA PRO A 279 14.44 3.66 -12.55
C PRO A 279 13.36 4.73 -12.50
N LEU A 280 12.18 4.36 -12.03
CA LEU A 280 11.03 5.25 -11.85
C LEU A 280 10.67 5.32 -10.37
N LYS A 281 10.57 6.54 -9.83
CA LYS A 281 9.98 6.79 -8.51
C LYS A 281 8.65 7.50 -8.73
N ALA A 282 7.53 6.82 -8.45
CA ALA A 282 6.20 7.34 -8.73
C ALA A 282 5.27 7.21 -7.53
N LYS A 283 4.35 8.16 -7.43
CA LYS A 283 3.24 8.14 -6.47
C LYS A 283 1.93 7.88 -7.22
N ILE A 284 1.11 7.00 -6.69
CA ILE A 284 -0.20 6.63 -7.24
C ILE A 284 -1.25 7.45 -6.52
N PRO A 285 -2.09 8.22 -7.24
CA PRO A 285 -3.11 9.05 -6.61
C PRO A 285 -4.20 8.20 -5.97
N CYS A 286 -4.64 8.64 -4.78
CA CYS A 286 -5.80 8.10 -4.08
C CYS A 286 -7.01 9.01 -4.28
N LYS A 287 -8.20 8.56 -3.87
CA LYS A 287 -9.45 9.31 -4.03
C LYS A 287 -10.29 9.26 -2.77
N LEU A 288 -10.83 10.40 -2.34
CA LEU A 288 -11.83 10.45 -1.28
C LEU A 288 -13.17 9.89 -1.79
N VAL A 289 -13.69 8.88 -1.10
CA VAL A 289 -15.00 8.27 -1.32
C VAL A 289 -15.94 8.70 -0.19
N LYS A 290 -16.79 9.66 -0.47
CA LYS A 290 -17.75 10.21 0.52
C LYS A 290 -18.93 9.27 0.68
N ARG A 291 -19.24 8.93 1.95
CA ARG A 291 -20.39 8.12 2.37
C ARG A 291 -21.10 8.78 3.56
N GLU A 292 -21.66 7.97 4.47
CA GLU A 292 -22.56 8.46 5.52
C GLU A 292 -21.86 8.81 6.85
N SER A 293 -20.60 8.42 7.04
CA SER A 293 -19.91 8.56 8.33
C SER A 293 -19.40 9.98 8.65
N CYS A 294 -19.69 10.97 7.80
CA CYS A 294 -19.33 12.37 8.03
C CYS A 294 -20.52 13.29 7.81
N THR A 295 -20.63 14.33 8.66
CA THR A 295 -21.65 15.38 8.53
C THR A 295 -21.10 16.73 8.89
N SER A 296 -21.78 17.81 8.50
CA SER A 296 -21.38 19.17 8.89
C SER A 296 -21.55 19.37 10.41
N LEU A 297 -20.57 19.98 11.01
CA LEU A 297 -20.64 20.37 12.42
C LEU A 297 -21.77 21.35 12.62
N ARG A 298 -22.84 20.94 13.30
CA ARG A 298 -23.96 21.83 13.62
C ARG A 298 -23.50 22.87 14.63
N SER A 299 -23.74 24.15 14.35
CA SER A 299 -23.56 25.21 15.36
C SER A 299 -24.48 24.88 16.53
N LYS A 300 -23.90 24.51 17.69
CA LYS A 300 -24.61 24.33 18.94
C LYS A 300 -24.95 25.70 19.55
#